data_b773e251c87f1df827e8050dad8dc779
#
_entry.id   b773e251c87f1df827e8050dad8dc779
#
_cell.length_a   1.000
_cell.length_b   1.000
_cell.length_c   1.000
_cell.angle_alpha   90.00
_cell.angle_beta   90.00
_cell.angle_gamma   90.00
#
_symmetry.space_group_name_H-M   'P 1'
#
loop_
_entity.id
_entity.type
_entity.pdbx_description
1 polymer ?
#
loop_
_entity_poly.entity_id
_entity_poly.type
_entity_poly.pdbx_seq_one_letter_code
_entity_poly.pdbx_strand_id
1 'polypeptide(L)'
;MKQMVIFLGLSFLVSALAWQPSPDLETAQRVVDGAYSRIPTVETSATVDLSVKDKNFAGGVGVKMLYGNPATCLAPWLENPEAYAQYGSRPRSVTVAGQADVISLEAQRVRNAFKNLSAQEALSRAQKILPAGHLRIFVEIWGLAKPTLRAAYTIGLGGLGNGFVMPYKSAYLDDWKPLDSDPGRYSGTMVYYFDLSKTSVDPKGTLNVVIKTEADTDCTYIVPVDLSKFE
;
A
#
# COMPACT_ATOMS: atom_id res chain seq x y z
N MET A 1 22.18 -39.38 43.63
CA MET A 1 21.87 -37.94 43.38
C MET A 1 21.54 -37.82 41.90
N LYS A 2 20.24 -37.59 41.56
CA LYS A 2 19.80 -37.37 40.16
C LYS A 2 19.80 -35.86 39.90
N GLN A 3 20.65 -35.39 38.98
CA GLN A 3 20.63 -34.01 38.53
C GLN A 3 19.44 -33.83 37.57
N MET A 4 18.52 -32.96 37.95
CA MET A 4 17.37 -32.52 37.13
C MET A 4 17.84 -31.34 36.29
N VAL A 5 18.02 -31.53 35.00
CA VAL A 5 18.33 -30.46 34.03
C VAL A 5 17.01 -29.81 33.69
N ILE A 6 16.81 -28.54 34.10
CA ILE A 6 15.67 -27.71 33.73
C ILE A 6 16.01 -27.04 32.38
N PHE A 7 15.38 -27.48 31.31
CA PHE A 7 15.38 -26.75 30.03
C PHE A 7 14.48 -25.53 30.15
N LEU A 8 15.03 -24.33 30.29
CA LEU A 8 14.32 -23.08 30.03
C LEU A 8 14.08 -22.95 28.53
N GLY A 9 12.88 -23.28 28.08
CA GLY A 9 12.45 -22.99 26.72
C GLY A 9 12.32 -21.48 26.54
N LEU A 10 13.21 -20.87 25.76
CA LEU A 10 13.05 -19.49 25.27
C LEU A 10 11.90 -19.49 24.26
N SER A 11 10.71 -19.12 24.70
CA SER A 11 9.59 -18.83 23.79
C SER A 11 9.89 -17.52 23.06
N PHE A 12 10.34 -17.62 21.83
CA PHE A 12 10.34 -16.45 20.93
C PHE A 12 8.88 -16.08 20.68
N LEU A 13 8.43 -15.00 21.28
CA LEU A 13 7.19 -14.33 20.89
C LEU A 13 7.41 -13.78 19.48
N VAL A 14 6.94 -14.52 18.49
CA VAL A 14 6.78 -13.98 17.14
C VAL A 14 5.68 -12.94 17.24
N SER A 15 6.04 -11.66 17.25
CA SER A 15 5.07 -10.57 17.18
C SER A 15 4.30 -10.77 15.86
N ALA A 16 2.99 -10.99 15.96
CA ALA A 16 2.14 -11.08 14.79
C ALA A 16 2.14 -9.71 14.11
N LEU A 17 2.54 -9.68 12.83
CA LEU A 17 2.43 -8.50 12.00
C LEU A 17 0.98 -8.00 12.01
N ALA A 18 0.79 -6.70 12.11
CA ALA A 18 -0.48 -6.01 11.94
C ALA A 18 -0.20 -4.53 11.80
N TRP A 19 -0.92 -3.86 10.90
CA TRP A 19 -0.82 -2.40 10.81
C TRP A 19 -1.00 -1.75 12.18
N GLN A 20 -0.04 -0.91 12.55
CA GLN A 20 -0.11 -0.13 13.78
C GLN A 20 -0.48 1.32 13.47
N PRO A 21 -1.67 1.78 13.87
CA PRO A 21 -2.09 3.18 13.69
C PRO A 21 -1.12 4.19 14.31
N SER A 22 -0.43 3.79 15.37
CA SER A 22 0.60 4.57 16.05
C SER A 22 1.68 3.60 16.55
N PRO A 23 2.74 3.36 15.76
CA PRO A 23 3.86 2.52 16.20
C PRO A 23 4.45 3.03 17.51
N ASP A 24 4.75 2.11 18.41
CA ASP A 24 5.46 2.40 19.65
C ASP A 24 6.99 2.46 19.42
N LEU A 25 7.73 2.73 20.48
CA LEU A 25 9.19 2.83 20.41
C LEU A 25 9.84 1.47 20.08
N GLU A 26 9.27 0.36 20.52
CA GLU A 26 9.78 -0.98 20.23
C GLU A 26 9.63 -1.30 18.75
N THR A 27 8.48 -1.05 18.15
CA THR A 27 8.24 -1.18 16.72
C THR A 27 9.15 -0.25 15.92
N ALA A 28 9.30 1.02 16.35
CA ALA A 28 10.21 1.95 15.71
C ALA A 28 11.67 1.45 15.73
N GLN A 29 12.09 0.84 16.86
CA GLN A 29 13.44 0.26 16.98
C GLN A 29 13.64 -0.93 16.01
N ARG A 30 12.66 -1.83 15.92
CA ARG A 30 12.73 -2.96 14.97
C ARG A 30 12.82 -2.48 13.52
N VAL A 31 11.99 -1.50 13.14
CA VAL A 31 11.99 -0.94 11.79
C VAL A 31 13.32 -0.25 11.48
N VAL A 32 13.87 0.55 12.40
CA VAL A 32 15.19 1.17 12.24
C VAL A 32 16.27 0.12 12.12
N ASP A 33 16.29 -0.90 12.97
CA ASP A 33 17.29 -1.97 12.93
C ASP A 33 17.22 -2.79 11.64
N GLY A 34 16.02 -3.05 11.12
CA GLY A 34 15.82 -3.64 9.81
C GLY A 34 16.36 -2.76 8.67
N ALA A 35 16.08 -1.45 8.71
CA ALA A 35 16.58 -0.49 7.73
C ALA A 35 18.13 -0.38 7.74
N TYR A 36 18.78 -0.60 8.89
CA TYR A 36 20.24 -0.66 9.02
C TYR A 36 20.82 -2.06 8.83
N SER A 37 19.99 -3.05 8.44
CA SER A 37 20.40 -4.46 8.25
C SER A 37 21.02 -5.12 9.49
N ARG A 38 20.63 -4.68 10.70
CA ARG A 38 21.02 -5.28 11.98
C ARG A 38 20.18 -6.52 12.29
N ILE A 39 18.97 -6.55 11.77
CA ILE A 39 18.02 -7.67 11.78
C ILE A 39 17.44 -7.83 10.37
N PRO A 40 16.70 -8.90 10.05
CA PRO A 40 15.92 -8.98 8.80
C PRO A 40 14.99 -7.80 8.64
N THR A 41 14.79 -7.36 7.38
CA THR A 41 13.91 -6.24 7.06
C THR A 41 12.50 -6.49 7.58
N VAL A 42 11.92 -5.47 8.21
CA VAL A 42 10.54 -5.48 8.69
C VAL A 42 9.63 -5.04 7.54
N GLU A 43 8.56 -5.78 7.29
CA GLU A 43 7.54 -5.39 6.32
C GLU A 43 6.76 -4.20 6.87
N THR A 44 6.83 -3.06 6.20
CA THR A 44 6.20 -1.79 6.62
C THR A 44 5.09 -1.32 5.70
N SER A 45 4.78 -2.12 4.66
CA SER A 45 3.71 -1.88 3.71
C SER A 45 3.17 -3.18 3.15
N ALA A 46 1.93 -3.17 2.68
CA ALA A 46 1.34 -4.29 1.92
C ALA A 46 1.06 -3.86 0.49
N THR A 47 1.57 -4.62 -0.48
CA THR A 47 1.35 -4.39 -1.90
C THR A 47 0.49 -5.50 -2.51
N VAL A 48 -0.53 -5.08 -3.25
CA VAL A 48 -1.34 -5.95 -4.10
C VAL A 48 -0.91 -5.74 -5.54
N ASP A 49 -0.35 -6.77 -6.16
CA ASP A 49 0.00 -6.79 -7.58
C ASP A 49 -1.25 -7.06 -8.41
N LEU A 50 -1.64 -6.09 -9.23
CA LEU A 50 -2.77 -6.14 -10.16
C LEU A 50 -2.34 -6.40 -11.60
N SER A 51 -1.07 -6.76 -11.82
CA SER A 51 -0.65 -7.26 -13.13
C SER A 51 -1.43 -8.53 -13.48
N VAL A 52 -1.69 -8.70 -14.75
CA VAL A 52 -2.46 -9.86 -15.22
C VAL A 52 -1.51 -10.88 -15.84
N LYS A 53 -1.62 -12.13 -15.38
CA LYS A 53 -0.96 -13.29 -15.93
C LYS A 53 -1.98 -14.42 -16.06
N ASP A 54 -2.03 -15.05 -17.21
CA ASP A 54 -2.95 -16.17 -17.49
C ASP A 54 -4.42 -15.85 -17.13
N LYS A 55 -4.86 -14.62 -17.46
CA LYS A 55 -6.20 -14.08 -17.16
C LYS A 55 -6.54 -13.98 -15.67
N ASN A 56 -5.53 -13.95 -14.80
CA ASN A 56 -5.68 -13.75 -13.36
C ASN A 56 -4.77 -12.62 -12.89
N PHE A 57 -5.15 -11.95 -11.80
CA PHE A 57 -4.25 -11.01 -11.14
C PHE A 57 -3.08 -11.75 -10.49
N ALA A 58 -1.85 -11.31 -10.74
CA ALA A 58 -0.63 -11.98 -10.27
C ALA A 58 -0.54 -12.05 -8.73
N GLY A 59 -1.09 -11.06 -8.03
CA GLY A 59 -1.19 -11.04 -6.57
C GLY A 59 -2.19 -12.05 -5.98
N GLY A 60 -2.90 -12.85 -6.80
CA GLY A 60 -3.91 -13.81 -6.34
C GLY A 60 -5.12 -13.15 -5.66
N VAL A 61 -5.30 -11.85 -5.85
CA VAL A 61 -6.33 -11.07 -5.15
C VAL A 61 -7.62 -11.06 -5.93
N GLY A 62 -8.72 -11.31 -5.24
CA GLY A 62 -10.07 -11.19 -5.80
C GLY A 62 -10.52 -9.73 -5.90
N VAL A 63 -10.13 -9.03 -6.98
CA VAL A 63 -10.71 -7.72 -7.29
C VAL A 63 -12.21 -7.87 -7.50
N LYS A 64 -13.01 -7.02 -6.87
CA LYS A 64 -14.47 -7.01 -6.94
C LYS A 64 -14.96 -5.73 -7.63
N MET A 65 -16.20 -5.76 -8.08
CA MET A 65 -16.88 -4.57 -8.58
C MET A 65 -17.70 -3.93 -7.46
N LEU A 66 -17.58 -2.61 -7.29
CA LEU A 66 -18.52 -1.81 -6.49
C LEU A 66 -19.70 -1.39 -7.37
N TYR A 67 -19.38 -0.85 -8.55
CA TYR A 67 -20.33 -0.48 -9.60
C TYR A 67 -19.85 -1.00 -10.94
N GLY A 68 -20.77 -1.15 -11.88
CA GLY A 68 -20.51 -1.66 -13.22
C GLY A 68 -20.72 -3.18 -13.33
N ASN A 69 -20.69 -3.65 -14.56
CA ASN A 69 -20.86 -5.08 -14.87
C ASN A 69 -19.49 -5.77 -14.99
N PRO A 70 -19.22 -6.85 -14.27
CA PRO A 70 -17.96 -7.58 -14.37
C PRO A 70 -17.59 -7.99 -15.80
N ALA A 71 -18.56 -8.35 -16.64
CA ALA A 71 -18.31 -8.74 -18.04
C ALA A 71 -17.81 -7.58 -18.92
N THR A 72 -18.15 -6.34 -18.60
CA THR A 72 -17.73 -5.14 -19.36
C THR A 72 -16.59 -4.38 -18.71
N CYS A 73 -16.35 -4.58 -17.40
CA CYS A 73 -15.34 -3.87 -16.64
C CYS A 73 -14.12 -4.75 -16.31
N LEU A 74 -14.36 -5.92 -15.69
CA LEU A 74 -13.30 -6.77 -15.18
C LEU A 74 -12.78 -7.77 -16.21
N ALA A 75 -13.69 -8.40 -16.98
CA ALA A 75 -13.30 -9.37 -17.99
C ALA A 75 -12.36 -8.77 -19.06
N PRO A 76 -12.61 -7.57 -19.64
CA PRO A 76 -11.67 -6.92 -20.55
C PRO A 76 -10.31 -6.62 -19.92
N TRP A 77 -10.25 -6.32 -18.63
CA TRP A 77 -8.98 -6.12 -17.93
C TRP A 77 -8.18 -7.42 -17.85
N LEU A 78 -8.83 -8.54 -17.52
CA LEU A 78 -8.17 -9.83 -17.41
C LEU A 78 -7.82 -10.45 -18.77
N GLU A 79 -8.63 -10.22 -19.81
CA GLU A 79 -8.41 -10.77 -21.14
C GLU A 79 -7.42 -9.96 -21.97
N ASN A 80 -7.44 -8.64 -21.85
CA ASN A 80 -6.67 -7.70 -22.65
C ASN A 80 -6.05 -6.60 -21.74
N PRO A 81 -5.09 -6.95 -20.86
CA PRO A 81 -4.61 -6.04 -19.81
C PRO A 81 -3.93 -4.78 -20.34
N GLU A 82 -3.41 -4.80 -21.57
CA GLU A 82 -2.70 -3.67 -22.19
C GLU A 82 -3.54 -2.95 -23.26
N ALA A 83 -4.82 -3.29 -23.42
CA ALA A 83 -5.71 -2.61 -24.37
C ALA A 83 -6.16 -1.23 -23.85
N TYR A 84 -5.18 -0.40 -23.45
CA TYR A 84 -5.41 0.92 -22.85
C TYR A 84 -6.14 1.90 -23.79
N ALA A 85 -5.93 1.78 -25.10
CA ALA A 85 -6.61 2.62 -26.09
C ALA A 85 -8.13 2.44 -26.09
N GLN A 86 -8.57 1.23 -25.79
CA GLN A 86 -9.99 0.85 -25.82
C GLN A 86 -10.67 1.01 -24.45
N TYR A 87 -9.97 0.69 -23.36
CA TYR A 87 -10.57 0.56 -22.05
C TYR A 87 -10.03 1.55 -21.01
N GLY A 88 -9.15 2.46 -21.39
CA GLY A 88 -8.48 3.38 -20.45
C GLY A 88 -7.31 2.73 -19.70
N SER A 89 -6.69 3.51 -18.85
CA SER A 89 -5.58 3.05 -18.02
C SER A 89 -6.03 2.07 -16.94
N ARG A 90 -5.06 1.36 -16.36
CA ARG A 90 -5.30 0.35 -15.33
C ARG A 90 -4.38 0.59 -14.12
N PRO A 91 -4.86 0.42 -12.89
CA PRO A 91 -3.96 0.28 -11.75
C PRO A 91 -3.14 -1.00 -11.90
N ARG A 92 -1.82 -0.89 -11.75
CA ARG A 92 -0.85 -1.99 -11.85
C ARG A 92 -0.55 -2.59 -10.48
N SER A 93 -0.53 -1.74 -9.47
CA SER A 93 -0.39 -2.15 -8.06
C SER A 93 -1.09 -1.17 -7.13
N VAL A 94 -1.43 -1.66 -5.94
CA VAL A 94 -1.91 -0.86 -4.81
C VAL A 94 -1.06 -1.21 -3.62
N THR A 95 -0.38 -0.21 -3.05
CA THR A 95 0.42 -0.36 -1.82
C THR A 95 -0.19 0.47 -0.70
N VAL A 96 -0.44 -0.15 0.44
CA VAL A 96 -0.90 0.51 1.67
C VAL A 96 0.27 0.58 2.65
N ALA A 97 0.53 1.77 3.20
CA ALA A 97 1.65 2.03 4.09
C ALA A 97 1.26 2.98 5.22
N GLY A 98 1.74 2.71 6.43
CA GLY A 98 1.52 3.51 7.63
C GLY A 98 2.73 4.30 8.08
N GLN A 99 2.76 4.68 9.36
CA GLN A 99 3.91 5.39 9.96
C GLN A 99 5.18 4.54 9.97
N ALA A 100 5.08 3.21 10.10
CA ALA A 100 6.24 2.31 10.09
C ALA A 100 7.03 2.42 8.77
N ASP A 101 6.34 2.59 7.64
CA ASP A 101 6.98 2.83 6.35
C ASP A 101 7.74 4.18 6.31
N VAL A 102 7.17 5.22 6.91
CA VAL A 102 7.87 6.52 7.04
C VAL A 102 9.13 6.38 7.91
N ILE A 103 9.06 5.62 9.01
CA ILE A 103 10.22 5.31 9.87
C ILE A 103 11.30 4.61 9.04
N SER A 104 10.94 3.60 8.26
CA SER A 104 11.85 2.85 7.40
C SER A 104 12.54 3.76 6.38
N LEU A 105 11.78 4.59 5.66
CA LEU A 105 12.29 5.53 4.66
C LEU A 105 13.23 6.57 5.29
N GLU A 106 12.88 7.15 6.44
CA GLU A 106 13.74 8.10 7.14
C GLU A 106 15.04 7.45 7.63
N ALA A 107 14.96 6.22 8.14
CA ALA A 107 16.15 5.47 8.57
C ALA A 107 17.08 5.17 7.38
N GLN A 108 16.52 4.72 6.25
CA GLN A 108 17.29 4.47 5.02
C GLN A 108 17.91 5.77 4.48
N ARG A 109 17.16 6.87 4.46
CA ARG A 109 17.66 8.19 4.02
C ARG A 109 18.85 8.66 4.86
N VAL A 110 18.76 8.51 6.20
CA VAL A 110 19.83 8.92 7.12
C VAL A 110 21.04 8.00 7.00
N ARG A 111 20.81 6.67 6.86
CA ARG A 111 21.87 5.69 6.60
C ARG A 111 22.62 5.99 5.29
N ASN A 112 21.90 6.32 4.22
CA ASN A 112 22.51 6.66 2.94
C ASN A 112 23.31 7.98 2.98
N ALA A 113 23.05 8.83 3.97
CA ALA A 113 23.86 10.01 4.30
C ALA A 113 25.01 9.71 5.28
N PHE A 114 25.35 8.43 5.50
CA PHE A 114 26.38 7.94 6.42
C PHE A 114 26.19 8.37 7.87
N LYS A 115 24.93 8.47 8.32
CA LYS A 115 24.57 8.87 9.68
C LYS A 115 23.74 7.80 10.37
N ASN A 116 23.65 7.89 11.69
CA ASN A 116 22.74 7.06 12.49
C ASN A 116 21.49 7.83 12.84
N LEU A 117 20.38 7.10 12.92
CA LEU A 117 19.09 7.59 13.38
C LEU A 117 18.63 6.73 14.56
N SER A 118 18.27 7.36 15.68
CA SER A 118 17.66 6.64 16.79
C SER A 118 16.18 6.33 16.50
N ALA A 119 15.64 5.30 17.13
CA ALA A 119 14.22 4.96 17.02
C ALA A 119 13.31 6.11 17.48
N GLN A 120 13.67 6.79 18.59
CA GLN A 120 12.93 7.93 19.12
C GLN A 120 12.88 9.10 18.11
N GLU A 121 14.01 9.40 17.47
CA GLU A 121 14.07 10.44 16.46
C GLU A 121 13.32 10.05 15.18
N ALA A 122 13.43 8.78 14.74
CA ALA A 122 12.71 8.26 13.60
C ALA A 122 11.19 8.36 13.81
N LEU A 123 10.71 7.94 14.98
CA LEU A 123 9.29 8.04 15.36
C LEU A 123 8.82 9.50 15.37
N SER A 124 9.59 10.40 15.99
CA SER A 124 9.26 11.82 16.02
C SER A 124 9.18 12.46 14.62
N ARG A 125 10.05 12.05 13.70
CA ARG A 125 10.02 12.50 12.29
C ARG A 125 8.81 11.92 11.57
N ALA A 126 8.53 10.62 11.74
CA ALA A 126 7.40 9.95 11.11
C ALA A 126 6.07 10.58 11.52
N GLN A 127 5.87 10.91 12.79
CA GLN A 127 4.66 11.58 13.30
C GLN A 127 4.41 12.95 12.66
N LYS A 128 5.47 13.68 12.29
CA LYS A 128 5.35 14.97 11.59
C LYS A 128 5.00 14.83 10.12
N ILE A 129 5.41 13.73 9.49
CA ILE A 129 5.18 13.45 8.06
C ILE A 129 3.82 12.80 7.84
N LEU A 130 3.48 11.83 8.69
CA LEU A 130 2.24 11.08 8.65
C LEU A 130 1.72 10.92 10.10
N PRO A 131 0.68 11.65 10.52
CA PRO A 131 0.14 11.56 11.88
C PRO A 131 -0.37 10.16 12.24
N ALA A 132 -0.54 9.90 13.54
CA ALA A 132 -1.10 8.65 14.03
C ALA A 132 -2.49 8.37 13.43
N GLY A 133 -2.77 7.12 13.08
CA GLY A 133 -4.03 6.73 12.43
C GLY A 133 -4.13 7.10 10.96
N HIS A 134 -3.08 7.66 10.37
CA HIS A 134 -3.08 7.97 8.94
C HIS A 134 -2.42 6.87 8.11
N LEU A 135 -2.90 6.72 6.87
CA LEU A 135 -2.33 5.83 5.86
C LEU A 135 -1.99 6.59 4.59
N ARG A 136 -1.01 6.07 3.87
CA ARG A 136 -0.72 6.41 2.48
C ARG A 136 -1.10 5.23 1.60
N ILE A 137 -1.74 5.51 0.49
CA ILE A 137 -2.04 4.52 -0.54
C ILE A 137 -1.36 4.96 -1.82
N PHE A 138 -0.45 4.14 -2.29
CA PHE A 138 0.21 4.31 -3.57
C PHE A 138 -0.54 3.48 -4.60
N VAL A 139 -0.90 4.12 -5.70
CA VAL A 139 -1.54 3.44 -6.84
C VAL A 139 -0.64 3.66 -8.06
N GLU A 140 0.03 2.62 -8.47
CA GLU A 140 0.78 2.62 -9.72
C GLU A 140 -0.22 2.47 -10.88
N ILE A 141 -0.15 3.36 -11.85
CA ILE A 141 -1.08 3.46 -12.98
C ILE A 141 -0.31 3.24 -14.27
N TRP A 142 -0.88 2.41 -15.16
CA TRP A 142 -0.32 2.16 -16.48
C TRP A 142 -1.36 2.45 -17.57
N GLY A 143 -0.89 3.04 -18.68
CA GLY A 143 -1.71 3.23 -19.87
C GLY A 143 -2.42 4.57 -19.96
N LEU A 144 -2.09 5.57 -19.13
CA LEU A 144 -2.65 6.93 -19.27
C LEU A 144 -2.28 7.55 -20.62
N ALA A 145 -3.24 8.12 -21.33
CA ALA A 145 -2.99 8.82 -22.59
C ALA A 145 -2.15 10.10 -22.39
N LYS A 146 -2.26 10.72 -21.22
CA LYS A 146 -1.46 11.89 -20.81
C LYS A 146 -1.31 11.88 -19.29
N PRO A 147 -0.16 12.25 -18.72
CA PRO A 147 0.04 12.29 -17.26
C PRO A 147 -0.98 13.17 -16.52
N THR A 148 -1.53 14.21 -17.16
CA THR A 148 -2.53 15.10 -16.56
C THR A 148 -3.87 14.40 -16.28
N LEU A 149 -4.21 13.32 -16.99
CA LEU A 149 -5.45 12.56 -16.78
C LEU A 149 -5.47 11.82 -15.43
N ARG A 150 -4.31 11.70 -14.74
CA ARG A 150 -4.27 11.16 -13.38
C ARG A 150 -5.22 11.88 -12.42
N ALA A 151 -5.54 13.15 -12.68
CA ALA A 151 -6.45 13.93 -11.85
C ALA A 151 -7.90 13.41 -11.89
N ALA A 152 -8.27 12.61 -12.88
CA ALA A 152 -9.60 12.00 -12.99
C ALA A 152 -9.74 10.70 -12.19
N TYR A 153 -8.63 10.14 -11.68
CA TYR A 153 -8.70 9.01 -10.77
C TYR A 153 -9.37 9.39 -9.46
N THR A 154 -10.31 8.57 -9.04
CA THR A 154 -10.95 8.70 -7.72
C THR A 154 -10.61 7.47 -6.90
N ILE A 155 -9.99 7.70 -5.74
CA ILE A 155 -9.62 6.65 -4.79
C ILE A 155 -10.34 6.91 -3.47
N GLY A 156 -10.92 5.87 -2.90
CA GLY A 156 -11.57 5.89 -1.59
C GLY A 156 -11.31 4.63 -0.81
N LEU A 157 -11.69 4.62 0.46
CA LEU A 157 -11.69 3.42 1.30
C LEU A 157 -13.11 3.04 1.64
N GLY A 158 -13.47 1.78 1.42
CA GLY A 158 -14.81 1.24 1.68
C GLY A 158 -14.82 0.23 2.81
N GLY A 159 -16.05 -0.04 3.33
CA GLY A 159 -16.24 -1.04 4.39
C GLY A 159 -15.88 -0.56 5.80
N LEU A 160 -15.71 0.76 5.99
CA LEU A 160 -15.36 1.41 7.26
C LEU A 160 -16.59 2.05 7.90
N GLY A 161 -17.59 1.23 8.24
CA GLY A 161 -18.90 1.73 8.70
C GLY A 161 -19.85 2.03 7.52
N ASN A 162 -20.66 3.10 7.61
CA ASN A 162 -21.74 3.39 6.67
C ASN A 162 -21.34 4.26 5.47
N GLY A 163 -20.10 4.18 4.97
CA GLY A 163 -19.70 5.03 3.85
C GLY A 163 -18.28 4.78 3.35
N PHE A 164 -17.81 5.76 2.57
CA PHE A 164 -16.44 5.79 2.08
C PHE A 164 -15.64 6.85 2.83
N VAL A 165 -14.40 6.53 3.16
CA VAL A 165 -13.42 7.54 3.58
C VAL A 165 -12.71 8.04 2.32
N MET A 166 -12.78 9.35 2.10
CA MET A 166 -12.11 10.00 0.97
C MET A 166 -10.72 10.50 1.41
N PRO A 167 -9.75 10.58 0.50
CA PRO A 167 -8.43 11.12 0.83
C PRO A 167 -8.54 12.61 1.16
N TYR A 168 -7.84 13.06 2.19
CA TYR A 168 -7.74 14.49 2.51
C TYR A 168 -6.66 15.20 1.69
N LYS A 169 -5.76 14.42 1.06
CA LYS A 169 -4.68 14.92 0.20
C LYS A 169 -4.35 13.88 -0.85
N SER A 170 -4.04 14.35 -2.07
CA SER A 170 -3.42 13.54 -3.12
C SER A 170 -2.11 14.19 -3.58
N ALA A 171 -1.19 13.36 -4.04
CA ALA A 171 0.09 13.76 -4.62
C ALA A 171 0.46 12.73 -5.71
N TYR A 172 1.61 12.90 -6.32
CA TYR A 172 2.18 11.94 -7.26
C TYR A 172 3.70 11.88 -7.08
N LEU A 173 4.30 10.77 -7.44
CA LEU A 173 5.75 10.65 -7.48
C LEU A 173 6.29 11.23 -8.78
N ASP A 174 7.58 11.57 -8.78
CA ASP A 174 8.29 12.04 -9.98
C ASP A 174 8.86 10.83 -10.76
N ASP A 175 7.97 9.88 -11.08
CA ASP A 175 8.28 8.62 -11.76
C ASP A 175 7.52 8.46 -13.09
N TRP A 176 6.81 9.49 -13.52
CA TRP A 176 5.98 9.47 -14.72
C TRP A 176 6.84 9.36 -15.99
N LYS A 177 6.60 8.29 -16.76
CA LYS A 177 7.35 7.99 -17.99
C LYS A 177 6.45 7.34 -19.06
N PRO A 178 6.81 7.44 -20.33
CA PRO A 178 6.19 6.64 -21.39
C PRO A 178 6.34 5.13 -21.08
N LEU A 179 5.35 4.34 -21.53
CA LEU A 179 5.46 2.88 -21.49
C LEU A 179 6.39 2.39 -22.61
N ASP A 180 7.23 1.39 -22.29
CA ASP A 180 8.11 0.77 -23.29
C ASP A 180 7.30 0.04 -24.37
N SER A 181 6.15 -0.57 -24.01
CA SER A 181 5.25 -1.29 -24.93
C SER A 181 4.36 -0.37 -25.77
N ASP A 182 4.10 0.85 -25.31
CA ASP A 182 3.28 1.86 -25.99
C ASP A 182 3.77 3.28 -25.62
N PRO A 183 4.72 3.87 -26.37
CA PRO A 183 5.28 5.19 -26.08
C PRO A 183 4.27 6.35 -26.10
N GLY A 184 3.07 6.12 -26.63
CA GLY A 184 1.94 7.06 -26.56
C GLY A 184 1.18 7.03 -25.24
N ARG A 185 1.55 6.15 -24.33
CA ARG A 185 0.93 5.96 -23.03
C ARG A 185 1.95 6.11 -21.90
N TYR A 186 1.47 6.45 -20.72
CA TYR A 186 2.31 6.78 -19.58
C TYR A 186 2.01 5.86 -18.38
N SER A 187 3.04 5.61 -17.59
CA SER A 187 2.93 5.03 -16.26
C SER A 187 3.46 5.99 -15.21
N GLY A 188 3.00 5.83 -13.97
CA GLY A 188 3.49 6.57 -12.82
C GLY A 188 2.65 6.29 -11.59
N THR A 189 3.06 6.85 -10.45
CA THR A 189 2.48 6.55 -9.14
C THR A 189 1.75 7.75 -8.56
N MET A 190 0.49 7.55 -8.20
CA MET A 190 -0.31 8.46 -7.38
C MET A 190 -0.20 8.07 -5.90
N VAL A 191 -0.22 9.07 -5.02
CA VAL A 191 -0.20 8.89 -3.57
C VAL A 191 -1.41 9.56 -2.95
N TYR A 192 -2.20 8.80 -2.20
CA TYR A 192 -3.40 9.28 -1.53
C TYR A 192 -3.24 9.14 -0.01
N TYR A 193 -3.62 10.18 0.72
CA TYR A 193 -3.48 10.25 2.18
C TYR A 193 -4.85 10.17 2.83
N PHE A 194 -5.00 9.27 3.78
CA PHE A 194 -6.26 9.02 4.49
C PHE A 194 -6.08 9.21 5.99
N ASP A 195 -7.06 9.85 6.62
CA ASP A 195 -7.18 9.94 8.07
C ASP A 195 -8.18 8.89 8.56
N LEU A 196 -7.69 7.86 9.23
CA LEU A 196 -8.49 6.79 9.82
C LEU A 196 -8.58 6.90 11.35
N SER A 197 -8.09 7.98 11.95
CA SER A 197 -8.07 8.18 13.41
C SER A 197 -9.46 8.15 14.05
N LYS A 198 -10.50 8.40 13.25
CA LYS A 198 -11.92 8.40 13.69
C LYS A 198 -12.71 7.20 13.16
N THR A 199 -12.03 6.18 12.64
CA THR A 199 -12.67 4.99 12.07
C THR A 199 -12.32 3.76 12.90
N SER A 200 -13.21 2.77 12.90
CA SER A 200 -12.97 1.47 13.54
C SER A 200 -12.36 0.51 12.52
N VAL A 201 -11.08 0.70 12.19
CA VAL A 201 -10.36 -0.24 11.32
C VAL A 201 -9.78 -1.35 12.18
N ASP A 202 -10.05 -2.61 11.80
CA ASP A 202 -9.35 -3.75 12.37
C ASP A 202 -7.91 -3.81 11.80
N PRO A 203 -6.87 -3.63 12.63
CA PRO A 203 -5.48 -3.67 12.18
C PRO A 203 -5.03 -4.99 11.58
N LYS A 204 -5.79 -6.07 11.81
CA LYS A 204 -5.56 -7.42 11.25
C LYS A 204 -6.56 -7.77 10.15
N GLY A 205 -7.45 -6.84 9.83
CA GLY A 205 -8.50 -7.05 8.85
C GLY A 205 -8.09 -6.73 7.42
N THR A 206 -9.10 -6.65 6.58
CA THR A 206 -8.96 -6.29 5.17
C THR A 206 -9.43 -4.85 4.96
N LEU A 207 -8.57 -4.03 4.35
CA LEU A 207 -8.91 -2.69 3.89
C LEU A 207 -9.34 -2.76 2.42
N ASN A 208 -10.54 -2.28 2.10
CA ASN A 208 -11.03 -2.22 0.73
C ASN A 208 -10.66 -0.89 0.08
N VAL A 209 -9.70 -0.92 -0.85
CA VAL A 209 -9.35 0.26 -1.66
C VAL A 209 -10.29 0.32 -2.86
N VAL A 210 -11.06 1.39 -2.96
CA VAL A 210 -12.03 1.63 -4.03
C VAL A 210 -11.40 2.51 -5.08
N ILE A 211 -11.44 2.09 -6.35
CA ILE A 211 -10.77 2.75 -7.46
C ILE A 211 -11.74 2.97 -8.60
N LYS A 212 -11.86 4.24 -9.04
CA LYS A 212 -12.44 4.60 -10.33
C LYS A 212 -11.33 5.22 -11.19
N THR A 213 -11.14 4.70 -12.39
CA THR A 213 -10.13 5.21 -13.33
C THR A 213 -10.63 6.45 -14.07
N GLU A 214 -9.80 7.01 -14.95
CA GLU A 214 -10.13 8.14 -15.82
C GLU A 214 -11.05 7.76 -16.99
N ALA A 215 -11.26 6.45 -17.23
CA ALA A 215 -12.13 5.98 -18.30
C ALA A 215 -13.57 6.44 -18.04
N ASP A 216 -14.24 6.89 -19.10
CA ASP A 216 -15.64 7.29 -19.05
C ASP A 216 -16.56 6.06 -19.02
N THR A 217 -16.53 5.37 -17.89
CA THR A 217 -17.32 4.15 -17.63
C THR A 217 -17.85 4.17 -16.20
N ASP A 218 -18.87 3.35 -15.91
CA ASP A 218 -19.36 3.13 -14.54
C ASP A 218 -18.51 2.15 -13.75
N CYS A 219 -17.37 1.68 -14.31
CA CYS A 219 -16.52 0.70 -13.67
C CYS A 219 -15.84 1.26 -12.41
N THR A 220 -16.18 0.70 -11.26
CA THR A 220 -15.56 1.02 -9.98
C THR A 220 -15.13 -0.27 -9.30
N TYR A 221 -13.85 -0.37 -9.02
CA TYR A 221 -13.19 -1.58 -8.54
C TYR A 221 -12.96 -1.53 -7.03
N ILE A 222 -13.00 -2.68 -6.37
CA ILE A 222 -12.58 -2.87 -4.98
C ILE A 222 -11.36 -3.77 -4.99
N VAL A 223 -10.25 -3.27 -4.45
CA VAL A 223 -9.01 -4.02 -4.23
C VAL A 223 -8.87 -4.26 -2.73
N PRO A 224 -9.03 -5.52 -2.25
CA PRO A 224 -8.84 -5.85 -0.85
C PRO A 224 -7.33 -5.90 -0.52
N VAL A 225 -6.92 -5.24 0.55
CA VAL A 225 -5.55 -5.24 1.08
C VAL A 225 -5.57 -5.78 2.50
N ASP A 226 -4.77 -6.79 2.76
CA ASP A 226 -4.64 -7.44 4.08
C ASP A 226 -3.69 -6.63 4.97
N LEU A 227 -4.24 -5.99 6.02
CA LEU A 227 -3.49 -5.18 6.98
C LEU A 227 -2.64 -6.02 7.93
N SER A 228 -2.85 -7.33 8.01
CA SER A 228 -2.03 -8.24 8.82
C SER A 228 -0.66 -8.54 8.21
N LYS A 229 -0.35 -8.00 7.03
CA LYS A 229 0.89 -8.29 6.29
C LYS A 229 2.03 -7.34 6.60
N PHE A 230 1.80 -6.25 7.35
CA PHE A 230 2.82 -5.22 7.64
C PHE A 230 2.59 -4.53 8.98
N GLU A 231 3.60 -3.79 9.47
CA GLU A 231 3.57 -2.95 10.69
C GLU A 231 3.30 -1.48 10.41
#